data_73c4c21ad45e2984ffaab736462d626a
#
_entry.id   73c4c21ad45e2984ffaab736462d626a
#
_cell.length_a   1.000
_cell.length_b   1.000
_cell.length_c   1.000
_cell.angle_alpha   90.00
_cell.angle_beta   90.00
_cell.angle_gamma   90.00
#
_symmetry.space_group_name_H-M   'P 1'
#
loop_
_entity.id
_entity.type
_entity.pdbx_description
1 polymer ?
#
loop_
_entity_poly.entity_id
_entity_poly.type
_entity_poly.pdbx_seq_one_letter_code
_entity_poly.pdbx_strand_id
1 'polypeptide(L)'
;MIQPQVNGMIENSKKQNGGLLGIGNAVSQNQTHQSVLQSVRKASTLHLLDGLLAKAEKSCAVIFFTSPTSRACRNLYSLFSELAIEAAHKAVLITVDISSAHNIATHYSIRATPTFITFLHGKQENRWTSGDPNTLRGNLRNLVQMARPPHKHQSLQLPTLLSATMKPVLYGKLPSLEKLKAKMGPAVADDVAITGVVRFVFARAKGLAVSTLPDLDAFSRFLRSAPSKLPPEIIFTIVDLLRIALVDDLFSRYYAEEKDHKTIAPLLSYVNSLRECPYSLRLVALQAACNLFSSSLYLQHILTCSKLTIPTVQLITASLLDDGHHNVRVAAASLCSNMTAANSQTRIEEHGDALSEDSQIELAASLLEAIRTEERSPEALRGFLLAFGHLAYCAPNDGVLDLLRTMDARSIILAKKKIFPSETLVGEVGEKLLSCI
;
A
#
# COMPACT_ATOMS: atom_id res chain seq x y z
N MET A 1 4.30 46.63 26.69
CA MET A 1 3.49 46.85 27.91
C MET A 1 2.34 45.89 27.89
N ILE A 2 2.37 45.01 28.89
CA ILE A 2 1.26 44.34 29.58
C ILE A 2 0.58 43.14 28.85
N GLN A 3 1.06 41.97 29.24
CA GLN A 3 0.21 40.80 29.48
C GLN A 3 -0.70 41.05 30.70
N PRO A 4 -1.78 40.29 30.88
CA PRO A 4 -1.69 39.32 31.98
C PRO A 4 -2.20 37.90 31.65
N GLN A 5 -1.57 37.00 32.35
CA GLN A 5 -2.01 35.61 32.62
C GLN A 5 -3.29 35.64 33.51
N VAL A 6 -4.09 34.54 33.40
CA VAL A 6 -4.81 33.98 34.55
C VAL A 6 -4.87 32.46 34.41
N ASN A 7 -4.35 31.77 35.42
CA ASN A 7 -4.51 30.38 35.81
C ASN A 7 -5.88 30.15 36.48
N GLY A 8 -6.33 28.88 36.51
CA GLY A 8 -7.32 28.40 37.48
C GLY A 8 -8.06 27.16 37.01
N MET A 9 -7.61 26.05 37.42
CA MET A 9 -8.09 25.09 38.46
C MET A 9 -9.20 24.12 37.99
N ILE A 10 -8.78 22.91 37.94
CA ILE A 10 -9.29 21.59 38.37
C ILE A 10 -10.55 21.64 39.27
N GLU A 11 -11.56 20.85 38.91
CA GLU A 11 -12.27 20.06 39.93
C GLU A 11 -12.96 18.82 39.34
N ASN A 12 -12.76 17.73 40.06
CA ASN A 12 -13.37 16.41 39.89
C ASN A 12 -14.86 16.42 40.24
N SER A 13 -15.69 15.67 39.53
CA SER A 13 -16.82 15.00 40.19
C SER A 13 -17.13 13.67 39.53
N LYS A 14 -16.87 12.62 40.30
CA LYS A 14 -17.45 11.29 40.15
C LYS A 14 -18.97 11.38 40.35
N LYS A 15 -19.76 10.76 39.51
CA LYS A 15 -21.01 10.08 39.92
C LYS A 15 -21.23 8.84 39.06
N GLN A 16 -21.35 7.75 39.76
CA GLN A 16 -21.84 6.44 39.32
C GLN A 16 -23.30 6.55 38.86
N ASN A 17 -23.61 5.84 37.81
CA ASN A 17 -24.87 5.04 37.83
C ASN A 17 -24.71 3.86 36.88
N GLY A 18 -24.98 2.69 37.43
CA GLY A 18 -24.94 1.42 36.75
C GLY A 18 -26.21 1.16 35.94
N GLY A 19 -26.09 0.21 35.05
CA GLY A 19 -27.24 -0.39 34.36
C GLY A 19 -26.85 -1.17 33.14
N LEU A 20 -26.73 -2.46 33.32
CA LEU A 20 -27.12 -3.53 32.40
C LEU A 20 -26.63 -3.44 30.91
N LEU A 21 -25.71 -4.25 30.58
CA LEU A 21 -25.71 -5.29 29.54
C LEU A 21 -24.27 -5.68 29.20
N GLY A 22 -23.77 -6.70 29.87
CA GLY A 22 -22.51 -7.37 29.52
C GLY A 22 -22.71 -8.27 28.30
N ILE A 23 -22.52 -7.73 27.07
CA ILE A 23 -22.37 -8.50 25.83
C ILE A 23 -21.34 -7.83 24.89
N GLY A 24 -20.32 -7.15 25.42
CA GLY A 24 -19.32 -6.46 24.61
C GLY A 24 -17.92 -7.13 24.51
N ASN A 25 -17.58 -7.99 25.46
CA ASN A 25 -16.20 -8.50 25.59
C ASN A 25 -15.95 -9.95 25.15
N ALA A 26 -16.98 -10.71 24.77
CA ALA A 26 -16.80 -12.09 24.31
C ALA A 26 -16.49 -12.21 22.81
N VAL A 27 -16.87 -11.23 22.00
CA VAL A 27 -16.66 -11.25 20.53
C VAL A 27 -15.22 -10.85 20.16
N SER A 28 -14.62 -9.94 20.92
CA SER A 28 -13.24 -9.48 20.64
C SER A 28 -12.18 -10.52 21.03
N GLN A 29 -12.42 -11.30 22.10
CA GLN A 29 -11.49 -12.37 22.49
C GLN A 29 -11.59 -13.61 21.59
N ASN A 30 -12.77 -13.93 21.05
CA ASN A 30 -12.92 -15.06 20.12
C ASN A 30 -12.34 -14.77 18.73
N GLN A 31 -12.37 -13.52 18.26
CA GLN A 31 -11.74 -13.16 16.99
C GLN A 31 -10.20 -13.15 17.10
N THR A 32 -9.64 -12.72 18.22
CA THR A 32 -8.19 -12.79 18.47
C THR A 32 -7.73 -14.24 18.61
N HIS A 33 -8.48 -15.11 19.28
CA HIS A 33 -8.15 -16.55 19.38
C HIS A 33 -8.27 -17.30 18.04
N GLN A 34 -9.22 -16.95 17.18
CA GLN A 34 -9.35 -17.57 15.86
C GLN A 34 -8.25 -17.11 14.89
N SER A 35 -7.81 -15.85 14.93
CA SER A 35 -6.67 -15.36 14.12
C SER A 35 -5.34 -15.94 14.62
N VAL A 36 -5.17 -16.12 15.91
CA VAL A 36 -4.00 -16.78 16.52
C VAL A 36 -3.91 -18.26 16.12
N LEU A 37 -5.03 -18.96 16.03
CA LEU A 37 -5.09 -20.36 15.58
C LEU A 37 -4.77 -20.55 14.09
N GLN A 38 -4.88 -19.51 13.26
CA GLN A 38 -4.54 -19.56 11.83
C GLN A 38 -3.05 -19.31 11.54
N SER A 39 -2.29 -18.72 12.46
CA SER A 39 -0.87 -18.41 12.25
C SER A 39 0.05 -19.62 12.47
N VAL A 40 -0.24 -20.48 13.45
CA VAL A 40 0.49 -21.74 13.69
C VAL A 40 -0.19 -22.89 12.94
N ARG A 41 0.53 -23.57 12.06
CA ARG A 41 0.04 -24.74 11.33
C ARG A 41 0.26 -26.02 12.15
N LYS A 42 -0.68 -26.97 12.09
CA LYS A 42 -0.55 -28.27 12.75
C LYS A 42 -0.35 -29.35 11.70
N ALA A 43 0.62 -30.25 11.92
CA ALA A 43 0.84 -31.40 11.07
C ALA A 43 0.71 -32.70 11.88
N SER A 44 -0.16 -33.61 11.43
CA SER A 44 -0.38 -34.94 12.02
C SER A 44 0.07 -36.09 11.12
N THR A 45 0.35 -35.80 9.86
CA THR A 45 0.84 -36.78 8.87
C THR A 45 2.05 -36.23 8.12
N LEU A 46 2.95 -37.13 7.63
CA LEU A 46 4.09 -36.69 6.80
C LEU A 46 3.65 -35.95 5.56
N HIS A 47 2.64 -36.40 4.85
CA HIS A 47 2.11 -35.75 3.66
C HIS A 47 1.67 -34.29 3.94
N LEU A 48 0.98 -34.03 5.08
CA LEU A 48 0.58 -32.69 5.47
C LEU A 48 1.80 -31.83 5.81
N LEU A 49 2.79 -32.40 6.50
CA LEU A 49 4.04 -31.72 6.86
C LEU A 49 4.83 -31.33 5.62
N ASP A 50 5.01 -32.26 4.67
CA ASP A 50 5.70 -32.02 3.41
C ASP A 50 5.01 -30.91 2.59
N GLY A 51 3.67 -30.91 2.54
CA GLY A 51 2.91 -29.85 1.90
C GLY A 51 3.06 -28.47 2.57
N LEU A 52 3.28 -28.41 3.90
CA LEU A 52 3.58 -27.17 4.61
C LEU A 52 5.03 -26.71 4.38
N LEU A 53 5.98 -27.63 4.34
CA LEU A 53 7.38 -27.33 4.05
C LEU A 53 7.58 -26.88 2.59
N ALA A 54 6.86 -27.46 1.65
CA ALA A 54 6.89 -27.03 0.25
C ALA A 54 6.44 -25.57 0.09
N LYS A 55 5.45 -25.10 0.89
CA LYS A 55 5.06 -23.68 0.91
C LYS A 55 6.15 -22.74 1.44
N ALA A 56 7.10 -23.25 2.20
CA ALA A 56 8.23 -22.52 2.75
C ALA A 56 9.52 -22.69 1.93
N GLU A 57 9.47 -23.33 0.76
CA GLU A 57 10.64 -23.64 -0.07
C GLU A 57 11.43 -22.38 -0.46
N LYS A 58 10.74 -21.26 -0.69
CA LYS A 58 11.38 -19.96 -0.99
C LYS A 58 11.60 -19.07 0.24
N SER A 59 11.35 -19.60 1.44
CA SER A 59 11.49 -18.86 2.69
C SER A 59 12.05 -19.77 3.80
N CYS A 60 11.48 -19.76 4.99
CA CYS A 60 11.89 -20.63 6.07
C CYS A 60 10.70 -21.21 6.83
N ALA A 61 10.95 -22.34 7.51
CA ALA A 61 9.97 -22.95 8.39
C ALA A 61 10.60 -23.39 9.71
N VAL A 62 9.78 -23.44 10.77
CA VAL A 62 10.14 -24.01 12.07
C VAL A 62 9.11 -25.06 12.45
N ILE A 63 9.60 -26.27 12.74
CA ILE A 63 8.77 -27.36 13.30
C ILE A 63 9.03 -27.39 14.79
N PHE A 64 7.97 -27.24 15.58
CA PHE A 64 7.97 -27.44 17.03
C PHE A 64 7.37 -28.82 17.33
N PHE A 65 8.24 -29.78 17.68
CA PHE A 65 7.85 -31.08 18.20
C PHE A 65 7.48 -30.96 19.67
N THR A 66 6.24 -31.26 19.99
CA THR A 66 5.64 -31.03 21.28
C THR A 66 4.95 -32.27 21.82
N SER A 67 4.69 -32.28 23.14
CA SER A 67 3.85 -33.27 23.81
C SER A 67 2.96 -32.57 24.84
N PRO A 68 1.66 -32.93 24.93
CA PRO A 68 0.74 -32.36 25.93
C PRO A 68 1.16 -32.60 27.37
N THR A 69 1.89 -33.69 27.63
CA THR A 69 2.39 -34.06 28.95
C THR A 69 3.63 -33.28 29.39
N SER A 70 4.35 -32.67 28.43
CA SER A 70 5.58 -31.92 28.74
C SER A 70 5.25 -30.52 29.25
N ARG A 71 5.66 -30.21 30.51
CA ARG A 71 5.52 -28.87 31.09
C ARG A 71 6.31 -27.83 30.30
N ALA A 72 7.52 -28.17 29.84
CA ALA A 72 8.37 -27.27 29.05
C ALA A 72 7.71 -26.91 27.71
N CYS A 73 7.02 -27.85 27.05
CA CYS A 73 6.24 -27.54 25.84
C CYS A 73 5.09 -26.58 26.14
N ARG A 74 4.32 -26.81 27.21
CA ARG A 74 3.18 -25.94 27.57
C ARG A 74 3.63 -24.49 27.79
N ASN A 75 4.78 -24.26 28.39
CA ASN A 75 5.31 -22.92 28.65
C ASN A 75 5.73 -22.19 27.35
N LEU A 76 5.99 -22.90 26.27
CA LEU A 76 6.41 -22.31 24.99
C LEU A 76 5.26 -22.11 24.00
N TYR A 77 4.07 -22.66 24.25
CA TYR A 77 2.96 -22.57 23.30
C TYR A 77 2.50 -21.14 23.01
N SER A 78 2.31 -20.31 24.05
CA SER A 78 1.89 -18.91 23.87
C SER A 78 2.96 -18.13 23.12
N LEU A 79 4.22 -18.28 23.49
CA LEU A 79 5.34 -17.66 22.81
C LEU A 79 5.43 -18.07 21.34
N PHE A 80 5.29 -19.38 21.04
CA PHE A 80 5.36 -19.88 19.68
C PHE A 80 4.22 -19.33 18.82
N SER A 81 3.02 -19.15 19.43
CA SER A 81 1.88 -18.53 18.77
C SER A 81 2.08 -17.03 18.52
N GLU A 82 2.65 -16.31 19.49
CA GLU A 82 3.02 -14.89 19.33
C GLU A 82 4.03 -14.72 18.19
N LEU A 83 5.08 -15.52 18.21
CA LEU A 83 6.13 -15.50 17.18
C LEU A 83 5.57 -15.88 15.80
N ALA A 84 4.55 -16.74 15.73
CA ALA A 84 3.89 -17.06 14.47
C ALA A 84 3.08 -15.90 13.90
N ILE A 85 2.53 -15.05 14.75
CA ILE A 85 1.87 -13.80 14.32
C ILE A 85 2.92 -12.80 13.83
N GLU A 86 4.00 -12.60 14.59
CA GLU A 86 5.09 -11.69 14.21
C GLU A 86 5.78 -12.09 12.90
N ALA A 87 5.88 -13.40 12.67
CA ALA A 87 6.52 -13.96 11.48
C ALA A 87 5.54 -14.35 10.36
N ALA A 88 4.26 -13.97 10.42
CA ALA A 88 3.16 -14.51 9.61
C ALA A 88 3.44 -14.57 8.09
N HIS A 89 4.16 -13.60 7.54
CA HIS A 89 4.54 -13.56 6.11
C HIS A 89 6.02 -13.89 5.86
N LYS A 90 6.77 -14.20 6.93
CA LYS A 90 8.23 -14.37 6.87
C LYS A 90 8.67 -15.81 7.08
N ALA A 91 7.90 -16.59 7.84
CA ALA A 91 8.22 -17.98 8.16
C ALA A 91 6.95 -18.81 8.35
N VAL A 92 7.00 -20.09 8.04
CA VAL A 92 5.93 -21.05 8.33
C VAL A 92 6.23 -21.73 9.67
N LEU A 93 5.41 -21.48 10.70
CA LEU A 93 5.55 -22.10 12.00
C LEU A 93 4.58 -23.29 12.12
N ILE A 94 5.14 -24.47 12.42
CA ILE A 94 4.43 -25.75 12.40
C ILE A 94 4.56 -26.43 13.77
N THR A 95 3.45 -26.94 14.31
CA THR A 95 3.48 -27.80 15.49
C THR A 95 3.19 -29.26 15.12
N VAL A 96 3.94 -30.16 15.73
CA VAL A 96 3.76 -31.61 15.62
C VAL A 96 3.66 -32.19 17.02
N ASP A 97 2.49 -32.73 17.37
CA ASP A 97 2.32 -33.47 18.62
C ASP A 97 2.80 -34.92 18.43
N ILE A 98 3.92 -35.26 19.06
CA ILE A 98 4.54 -36.60 18.93
C ILE A 98 3.68 -37.72 19.51
N SER A 99 2.71 -37.41 20.38
CA SER A 99 1.81 -38.41 20.96
C SER A 99 0.77 -38.90 19.94
N SER A 100 0.42 -38.06 18.96
CA SER A 100 -0.52 -38.39 17.90
C SER A 100 0.13 -38.61 16.53
N ALA A 101 1.32 -38.06 16.30
CA ALA A 101 2.04 -38.11 15.02
C ALA A 101 3.34 -38.96 15.13
N HIS A 102 3.23 -40.20 15.57
CA HIS A 102 4.39 -41.11 15.78
C HIS A 102 5.22 -41.31 14.52
N ASN A 103 4.61 -41.40 13.35
CA ASN A 103 5.30 -41.55 12.07
C ASN A 103 6.22 -40.35 11.77
N ILE A 104 5.78 -39.12 12.06
CA ILE A 104 6.61 -37.93 11.91
C ILE A 104 7.74 -37.94 12.95
N ALA A 105 7.42 -38.26 14.21
CA ALA A 105 8.41 -38.32 15.28
C ALA A 105 9.53 -39.34 14.97
N THR A 106 9.17 -40.51 14.43
CA THR A 106 10.13 -41.52 14.00
C THR A 106 10.96 -41.08 12.81
N HIS A 107 10.31 -40.50 11.78
CA HIS A 107 11.00 -40.00 10.58
C HIS A 107 12.08 -38.97 10.94
N TYR A 108 11.77 -38.04 11.82
CA TYR A 108 12.73 -37.01 12.30
C TYR A 108 13.56 -37.48 13.51
N SER A 109 13.46 -38.72 13.94
CA SER A 109 14.21 -39.31 15.09
C SER A 109 14.09 -38.43 16.34
N ILE A 110 12.87 -38.02 16.71
CA ILE A 110 12.61 -37.18 17.89
C ILE A 110 12.65 -38.01 19.15
N ARG A 111 13.58 -37.73 20.06
CA ARG A 111 13.81 -38.44 21.34
C ARG A 111 13.33 -37.66 22.57
N ALA A 112 13.17 -36.37 22.46
CA ALA A 112 12.76 -35.51 23.56
C ALA A 112 11.88 -34.36 23.07
N THR A 113 11.09 -33.78 23.97
CA THR A 113 10.28 -32.57 23.70
C THR A 113 10.47 -31.53 24.81
N PRO A 114 10.54 -30.25 24.49
CA PRO A 114 10.42 -29.63 23.17
C PRO A 114 11.67 -29.82 22.31
N THR A 115 11.49 -30.22 21.04
CA THR A 115 12.54 -30.20 20.03
C THR A 115 12.07 -29.33 18.86
N PHE A 116 12.98 -28.53 18.32
CA PHE A 116 12.75 -27.66 17.18
C PHE A 116 13.64 -28.08 16.02
N ILE A 117 13.09 -28.03 14.80
CA ILE A 117 13.85 -28.20 13.57
C ILE A 117 13.51 -27.04 12.66
N THR A 118 14.54 -26.39 12.12
CA THR A 118 14.38 -25.28 11.18
C THR A 118 14.75 -25.70 9.77
N PHE A 119 14.05 -25.10 8.82
CA PHE A 119 14.30 -25.27 7.39
C PHE A 119 14.53 -23.90 6.77
N LEU A 120 15.54 -23.83 5.92
CA LEU A 120 15.88 -22.66 5.12
C LEU A 120 15.90 -23.08 3.65
N HIS A 121 15.09 -22.44 2.82
CA HIS A 121 14.97 -22.75 1.39
C HIS A 121 14.79 -24.27 1.11
N GLY A 122 13.87 -24.89 1.85
CA GLY A 122 13.54 -26.31 1.72
C GLY A 122 14.55 -27.29 2.33
N LYS A 123 15.70 -26.81 2.84
CA LYS A 123 16.73 -27.66 3.46
C LYS A 123 16.70 -27.53 4.98
N GLN A 124 16.90 -28.63 5.70
CA GLN A 124 17.06 -28.58 7.14
C GLN A 124 18.33 -27.80 7.49
N GLU A 125 18.18 -26.72 8.26
CA GLU A 125 19.26 -25.82 8.66
C GLU A 125 19.78 -26.13 10.05
N ASN A 126 18.89 -26.25 11.05
CA ASN A 126 19.29 -26.44 12.43
C ASN A 126 18.29 -27.33 13.18
N ARG A 127 18.77 -27.90 14.30
CA ARG A 127 17.98 -28.70 15.23
C ARG A 127 18.47 -28.49 16.66
N TRP A 128 17.53 -28.22 17.58
CA TRP A 128 17.87 -28.11 19.00
C TRP A 128 16.74 -28.58 19.89
N THR A 129 17.08 -28.90 21.15
CA THR A 129 16.14 -29.26 22.21
C THR A 129 16.33 -28.28 23.34
N SER A 130 15.34 -27.41 23.59
CA SER A 130 15.41 -26.41 24.66
C SER A 130 14.02 -25.96 25.06
N GLY A 131 13.77 -25.83 26.35
CA GLY A 131 12.58 -25.19 26.92
C GLY A 131 12.76 -23.69 27.19
N ASP A 132 13.90 -23.11 26.79
CA ASP A 132 14.20 -21.69 27.02
C ASP A 132 13.54 -20.78 25.96
N PRO A 133 12.70 -19.84 26.37
CA PRO A 133 12.05 -18.87 25.46
C PRO A 133 13.05 -18.01 24.68
N ASN A 134 14.17 -17.62 25.27
CA ASN A 134 15.15 -16.76 24.60
C ASN A 134 15.87 -17.48 23.47
N THR A 135 16.19 -18.75 23.67
CA THR A 135 16.76 -19.62 22.61
C THR A 135 15.81 -19.73 21.42
N LEU A 136 14.51 -19.90 21.65
CA LEU A 136 13.52 -19.95 20.59
C LEU A 136 13.42 -18.62 19.82
N ARG A 137 13.32 -17.48 20.54
CA ARG A 137 13.28 -16.14 19.92
C ARG A 137 14.54 -15.86 19.08
N GLY A 138 15.71 -16.15 19.63
CA GLY A 138 17.00 -15.95 18.97
C GLY A 138 17.12 -16.76 17.68
N ASN A 139 16.84 -18.06 17.76
CA ASN A 139 16.94 -18.96 16.61
C ASN A 139 15.93 -18.60 15.49
N LEU A 140 14.69 -18.25 15.86
CA LEU A 140 13.70 -17.81 14.87
C LEU A 140 14.11 -16.48 14.21
N ARG A 141 14.61 -15.51 14.99
CA ARG A 141 15.08 -14.22 14.43
C ARG A 141 16.23 -14.45 13.46
N ASN A 142 17.21 -15.25 13.84
CA ASN A 142 18.35 -15.57 12.97
C ASN A 142 17.89 -16.29 11.70
N LEU A 143 16.99 -17.26 11.81
CA LEU A 143 16.45 -17.98 10.67
C LEU A 143 15.72 -17.05 9.69
N VAL A 144 14.86 -16.16 10.19
CA VAL A 144 14.15 -15.18 9.36
C VAL A 144 15.14 -14.23 8.70
N GLN A 145 16.18 -13.79 9.41
CA GLN A 145 17.22 -12.92 8.85
C GLN A 145 18.06 -13.62 7.79
N MET A 146 18.34 -14.93 7.95
CA MET A 146 19.04 -15.74 6.94
C MET A 146 18.16 -15.95 5.70
N ALA A 147 16.87 -16.22 5.89
CA ALA A 147 15.91 -16.38 4.80
C ALA A 147 15.66 -15.09 4.02
N ARG A 148 15.81 -13.95 4.71
CA ARG A 148 15.49 -12.61 4.19
C ARG A 148 16.54 -11.61 4.66
N PRO A 149 17.75 -11.67 4.09
CA PRO A 149 18.79 -10.71 4.42
C PRO A 149 18.34 -9.30 4.04
N PRO A 150 18.62 -8.30 4.86
CA PRO A 150 18.26 -6.91 4.54
C PRO A 150 18.90 -6.49 3.23
N HIS A 151 18.11 -5.88 2.36
CA HIS A 151 18.61 -5.36 1.09
C HIS A 151 19.67 -4.26 1.35
N LYS A 152 20.74 -4.20 0.54
CA LYS A 152 21.82 -3.20 0.68
C LYS A 152 21.31 -1.75 0.72
N HIS A 153 20.21 -1.45 0.04
CA HIS A 153 19.60 -0.12 0.04
C HIS A 153 19.04 0.28 1.43
N GLN A 154 18.71 -0.67 2.30
CA GLN A 154 18.18 -0.37 3.65
C GLN A 154 19.23 0.25 4.59
N SER A 155 20.51 0.12 4.27
CA SER A 155 21.60 0.79 4.99
C SER A 155 21.88 2.23 4.53
N LEU A 156 21.26 2.66 3.42
CA LEU A 156 21.48 3.99 2.86
C LEU A 156 20.73 5.08 3.64
N GLN A 157 21.39 6.24 3.77
CA GLN A 157 20.78 7.43 4.36
C GLN A 157 20.02 8.22 3.27
N LEU A 158 18.69 7.95 3.16
CA LEU A 158 17.77 8.53 2.18
C LEU A 158 16.58 9.21 2.87
N PRO A 159 16.81 10.21 3.75
CA PRO A 159 15.77 10.75 4.60
C PRO A 159 14.63 11.41 3.83
N THR A 160 14.92 12.10 2.71
CA THR A 160 13.89 12.77 1.91
C THR A 160 13.03 11.76 1.16
N LEU A 161 13.65 10.75 0.54
CA LEU A 161 12.95 9.68 -0.18
C LEU A 161 12.06 8.87 0.77
N LEU A 162 12.60 8.41 1.91
CA LEU A 162 11.89 7.53 2.83
C LEU A 162 10.81 8.25 3.63
N SER A 163 10.96 9.55 3.91
CA SER A 163 9.91 10.32 4.58
C SER A 163 8.65 10.49 3.72
N ALA A 164 8.78 10.48 2.40
CA ALA A 164 7.69 10.64 1.46
C ALA A 164 6.78 9.39 1.34
N THR A 165 7.26 8.21 1.75
CA THR A 165 6.46 6.97 1.73
C THR A 165 5.33 6.94 2.74
N MET A 166 5.34 7.80 3.74
CA MET A 166 4.44 7.68 4.89
C MET A 166 2.97 8.08 4.62
N LYS A 167 2.72 8.89 3.60
CA LYS A 167 1.35 9.32 3.26
C LYS A 167 1.21 9.56 1.75
N PRO A 168 0.13 9.06 1.12
CA PRO A 168 -0.13 9.34 -0.28
C PRO A 168 -0.45 10.83 -0.49
N VAL A 169 -0.09 11.33 -1.66
CA VAL A 169 -0.48 12.66 -2.11
C VAL A 169 -1.95 12.63 -2.51
N LEU A 170 -2.77 13.45 -1.84
CA LEU A 170 -4.20 13.58 -2.09
C LEU A 170 -4.57 15.01 -2.46
N TYR A 171 -5.56 15.15 -3.32
CA TYR A 171 -6.06 16.44 -3.82
C TYR A 171 -7.44 16.76 -3.25
N GLY A 172 -7.51 17.15 -1.98
CA GLY A 172 -8.75 17.40 -1.24
C GLY A 172 -9.29 18.83 -1.33
N LYS A 173 -8.62 19.77 -2.04
CA LYS A 173 -9.07 21.15 -2.11
C LYS A 173 -10.42 21.25 -2.80
N LEU A 174 -11.42 21.81 -2.08
CA LEU A 174 -12.76 22.05 -2.60
C LEU A 174 -12.76 23.21 -3.60
N PRO A 175 -13.25 23.03 -4.83
CA PRO A 175 -13.51 24.16 -5.74
C PRO A 175 -14.75 24.94 -5.31
N SER A 176 -15.00 26.08 -5.94
CA SER A 176 -16.30 26.73 -5.80
C SER A 176 -17.38 25.83 -6.43
N LEU A 177 -18.23 25.23 -5.57
CA LEU A 177 -19.31 24.35 -6.03
C LEU A 177 -20.32 25.09 -6.90
N GLU A 178 -20.53 26.40 -6.67
CA GLU A 178 -21.39 27.25 -7.50
C GLU A 178 -20.82 27.36 -8.92
N LYS A 179 -19.51 27.66 -9.05
CA LYS A 179 -18.84 27.72 -10.35
C LYS A 179 -18.83 26.36 -11.04
N LEU A 180 -18.65 25.28 -10.27
CA LEU A 180 -18.67 23.92 -10.79
C LEU A 180 -20.05 23.58 -11.37
N LYS A 181 -21.14 23.85 -10.63
CA LYS A 181 -22.52 23.67 -11.08
C LYS A 181 -22.85 24.51 -12.33
N ALA A 182 -22.42 25.77 -12.33
CA ALA A 182 -22.63 26.66 -13.49
C ALA A 182 -21.98 26.07 -14.78
N LYS A 183 -20.78 25.47 -14.64
CA LYS A 183 -20.10 24.80 -15.77
C LYS A 183 -20.75 23.47 -16.17
N MET A 184 -21.37 22.74 -15.24
CA MET A 184 -22.13 21.51 -15.54
C MET A 184 -23.33 21.80 -16.44
N GLY A 185 -23.91 22.98 -16.31
CA GLY A 185 -25.21 23.31 -16.92
C GLY A 185 -26.37 22.68 -16.14
N PRO A 186 -27.61 23.20 -16.31
CA PRO A 186 -28.75 22.78 -15.49
C PRO A 186 -29.12 21.31 -15.67
N ALA A 187 -29.03 20.78 -16.88
CA ALA A 187 -29.37 19.37 -17.16
C ALA A 187 -28.51 18.35 -16.37
N VAL A 188 -27.28 18.71 -16.03
CA VAL A 188 -26.37 17.86 -15.26
C VAL A 188 -26.43 18.27 -13.76
N ALA A 189 -26.41 19.55 -13.46
CA ALA A 189 -26.35 20.06 -12.10
C ALA A 189 -27.59 19.73 -11.26
N ASP A 190 -28.76 19.59 -11.90
CA ASP A 190 -30.03 19.28 -11.24
C ASP A 190 -30.35 17.78 -11.22
N ASP A 191 -29.47 16.93 -11.81
CA ASP A 191 -29.58 15.48 -11.67
C ASP A 191 -29.52 15.06 -10.19
N VAL A 192 -30.41 14.13 -9.80
CA VAL A 192 -30.56 13.71 -8.40
C VAL A 192 -29.26 13.09 -7.85
N ALA A 193 -28.55 12.29 -8.66
CA ALA A 193 -27.31 11.69 -8.24
C ALA A 193 -26.21 12.72 -8.04
N ILE A 194 -26.08 13.70 -8.94
CA ILE A 194 -25.14 14.81 -8.84
C ILE A 194 -25.44 15.67 -7.61
N THR A 195 -26.71 16.06 -7.42
CA THR A 195 -27.14 16.86 -6.27
C THR A 195 -26.86 16.14 -4.94
N GLY A 196 -27.05 14.82 -4.88
CA GLY A 196 -26.75 14.01 -3.71
C GLY A 196 -25.25 14.07 -3.33
N VAL A 197 -24.36 13.89 -4.31
CA VAL A 197 -22.90 13.95 -4.09
C VAL A 197 -22.46 15.37 -3.74
N VAL A 198 -23.02 16.40 -4.37
CA VAL A 198 -22.72 17.82 -4.02
C VAL A 198 -23.06 18.12 -2.56
N ARG A 199 -24.24 17.68 -2.08
CA ARG A 199 -24.62 17.85 -0.67
C ARG A 199 -23.66 17.12 0.27
N PHE A 200 -23.30 15.90 -0.07
CA PHE A 200 -22.34 15.09 0.71
C PHE A 200 -21.00 15.80 0.83
N VAL A 201 -20.39 16.19 -0.30
CA VAL A 201 -19.10 16.87 -0.34
C VAL A 201 -19.14 18.20 0.45
N PHE A 202 -20.21 18.99 0.29
CA PHE A 202 -20.39 20.24 1.01
C PHE A 202 -20.50 20.04 2.52
N ALA A 203 -21.26 19.05 2.96
CA ALA A 203 -21.42 18.75 4.38
C ALA A 203 -20.11 18.29 5.01
N ARG A 204 -19.36 17.42 4.31
CA ARG A 204 -18.02 16.96 4.74
C ARG A 204 -17.03 18.12 4.84
N ALA A 205 -17.00 19.02 3.85
CA ALA A 205 -16.12 20.19 3.86
C ALA A 205 -16.42 21.17 5.02
N LYS A 206 -17.66 21.19 5.51
CA LYS A 206 -18.06 21.98 6.69
C LYS A 206 -17.88 21.24 8.02
N GLY A 207 -17.36 20.02 8.01
CA GLY A 207 -17.24 19.20 9.23
C GLY A 207 -18.58 18.76 9.82
N LEU A 208 -19.67 18.81 9.04
CA LEU A 208 -20.97 18.34 9.48
C LEU A 208 -20.99 16.82 9.53
N ALA A 209 -21.59 16.25 10.58
CA ALA A 209 -21.78 14.81 10.66
C ALA A 209 -22.74 14.37 9.55
N VAL A 210 -22.19 13.70 8.53
CA VAL A 210 -22.98 13.07 7.46
C VAL A 210 -23.14 11.59 7.83
N SER A 211 -24.32 11.21 8.21
CA SER A 211 -24.64 9.85 8.65
C SER A 211 -24.85 8.86 7.50
N THR A 212 -25.11 9.36 6.29
CA THR A 212 -25.45 8.53 5.13
C THR A 212 -24.68 8.96 3.88
N LEU A 213 -24.18 7.96 3.15
CA LEU A 213 -23.64 8.18 1.81
C LEU A 213 -24.77 8.57 0.83
N PRO A 214 -24.46 9.32 -0.24
CA PRO A 214 -25.41 9.55 -1.33
C PRO A 214 -25.72 8.23 -2.06
N ASP A 215 -26.70 8.24 -2.98
CA ASP A 215 -26.96 7.09 -3.86
C ASP A 215 -25.77 6.89 -4.83
N LEU A 216 -24.81 6.07 -4.38
CA LEU A 216 -23.58 5.78 -5.13
C LEU A 216 -23.84 4.91 -6.36
N ASP A 217 -24.89 4.08 -6.35
CA ASP A 217 -25.28 3.30 -7.52
C ASP A 217 -25.81 4.22 -8.64
N ALA A 218 -26.66 5.20 -8.31
CA ALA A 218 -27.14 6.18 -9.26
C ALA A 218 -25.97 7.03 -9.81
N PHE A 219 -25.06 7.49 -8.95
CA PHE A 219 -23.88 8.25 -9.35
C PHE A 219 -22.93 7.43 -10.24
N SER A 220 -22.72 6.16 -9.94
CA SER A 220 -21.93 5.24 -10.76
C SER A 220 -22.55 5.02 -12.14
N ARG A 221 -23.87 4.85 -12.22
CA ARG A 221 -24.58 4.76 -13.51
C ARG A 221 -24.42 6.05 -14.32
N PHE A 222 -24.52 7.19 -13.65
CA PHE A 222 -24.30 8.50 -14.28
C PHE A 222 -22.88 8.60 -14.86
N LEU A 223 -21.85 8.33 -14.04
CA LEU A 223 -20.44 8.35 -14.46
C LEU A 223 -20.18 7.45 -15.69
N ARG A 224 -20.71 6.24 -15.69
CA ARG A 224 -20.54 5.29 -16.82
C ARG A 224 -21.24 5.75 -18.09
N SER A 225 -22.36 6.46 -17.98
CA SER A 225 -23.09 6.94 -19.15
C SER A 225 -22.60 8.31 -19.66
N ALA A 226 -21.88 9.07 -18.84
CA ALA A 226 -21.42 10.42 -19.16
C ALA A 226 -20.54 10.49 -20.42
N PRO A 227 -19.57 9.60 -20.68
CA PRO A 227 -18.73 9.65 -21.88
C PRO A 227 -19.48 9.57 -23.20
N SER A 228 -20.64 8.91 -23.23
CA SER A 228 -21.47 8.78 -24.43
C SER A 228 -22.49 9.90 -24.61
N LYS A 229 -22.72 10.71 -23.59
CA LYS A 229 -23.81 11.70 -23.58
C LYS A 229 -23.32 13.15 -23.47
N LEU A 230 -22.13 13.35 -22.93
CA LEU A 230 -21.63 14.67 -22.56
C LEU A 230 -20.27 14.93 -23.21
N PRO A 231 -19.98 16.17 -23.59
CA PRO A 231 -18.67 16.54 -24.11
C PRO A 231 -17.63 16.56 -22.97
N PRO A 232 -16.33 16.38 -23.31
CA PRO A 232 -15.23 16.34 -22.33
C PRO A 232 -15.16 17.59 -21.43
N GLU A 233 -15.59 18.75 -21.94
CA GLU A 233 -15.65 20.04 -21.24
C GLU A 233 -16.71 20.08 -20.13
N ILE A 234 -17.67 19.16 -20.13
CA ILE A 234 -18.63 18.98 -19.03
C ILE A 234 -18.19 17.81 -18.16
N ILE A 235 -17.67 16.73 -18.73
CA ILE A 235 -17.24 15.54 -17.99
C ILE A 235 -16.21 15.91 -16.91
N PHE A 236 -15.28 16.86 -17.17
CA PHE A 236 -14.30 17.25 -16.16
C PHE A 236 -14.96 17.74 -14.85
N THR A 237 -16.14 18.35 -14.92
CA THR A 237 -16.82 18.87 -13.72
C THR A 237 -17.35 17.74 -12.84
N ILE A 238 -17.79 16.65 -13.47
CA ILE A 238 -18.28 15.45 -12.77
C ILE A 238 -17.11 14.66 -12.19
N VAL A 239 -16.00 14.57 -12.94
CA VAL A 239 -14.76 13.95 -12.44
C VAL A 239 -14.14 14.77 -11.31
N ASP A 240 -14.25 16.11 -11.33
CA ASP A 240 -13.80 16.97 -10.24
C ASP A 240 -14.66 16.77 -8.98
N LEU A 241 -15.97 16.57 -9.14
CA LEU A 241 -16.86 16.20 -8.03
C LEU A 241 -16.50 14.83 -7.45
N LEU A 242 -16.26 13.85 -8.32
CA LEU A 242 -15.77 12.52 -7.92
C LEU A 242 -14.43 12.60 -7.17
N ARG A 243 -13.47 13.40 -7.68
CA ARG A 243 -12.17 13.63 -7.05
C ARG A 243 -12.29 14.04 -5.60
N ILE A 244 -13.15 15.01 -5.33
CA ILE A 244 -13.32 15.53 -3.96
C ILE A 244 -13.99 14.50 -3.07
N ALA A 245 -15.01 13.81 -3.59
CA ALA A 245 -15.74 12.79 -2.84
C ALA A 245 -14.86 11.59 -2.47
N LEU A 246 -13.90 11.21 -3.32
CA LEU A 246 -12.95 10.12 -3.08
C LEU A 246 -11.97 10.37 -1.91
N VAL A 247 -11.86 11.59 -1.38
CA VAL A 247 -11.07 11.84 -0.16
C VAL A 247 -11.74 11.23 1.08
N ASP A 248 -13.06 11.02 1.05
CA ASP A 248 -13.77 10.31 2.10
C ASP A 248 -13.56 8.80 1.96
N ASP A 249 -13.11 8.16 3.05
CA ASP A 249 -12.77 6.72 3.06
C ASP A 249 -13.98 5.83 2.74
N LEU A 250 -15.17 6.14 3.24
CA LEU A 250 -16.38 5.36 2.96
C LEU A 250 -16.80 5.47 1.50
N PHE A 251 -16.70 6.67 0.92
CA PHE A 251 -16.98 6.90 -0.49
C PHE A 251 -15.96 6.18 -1.38
N SER A 252 -14.68 6.26 -1.05
CA SER A 252 -13.60 5.57 -1.77
C SER A 252 -13.72 4.06 -1.66
N ARG A 253 -14.06 3.54 -0.47
CA ARG A 253 -14.26 2.11 -0.23
C ARG A 253 -15.35 1.51 -1.11
N TYR A 254 -16.48 2.19 -1.30
CA TYR A 254 -17.54 1.71 -2.20
C TYR A 254 -17.01 1.38 -3.60
N TYR A 255 -16.18 2.26 -4.18
CA TYR A 255 -15.58 2.01 -5.50
C TYR A 255 -14.46 0.97 -5.46
N ALA A 256 -13.76 0.84 -4.34
CA ALA A 256 -12.77 -0.21 -4.16
C ALA A 256 -13.42 -1.61 -4.14
N GLU A 257 -14.59 -1.74 -3.51
CA GLU A 257 -15.37 -2.98 -3.46
C GLU A 257 -16.17 -3.25 -4.75
N GLU A 258 -16.20 -2.29 -5.69
CA GLU A 258 -16.93 -2.45 -6.94
C GLU A 258 -16.32 -3.56 -7.79
N LYS A 259 -17.14 -4.56 -8.13
CA LYS A 259 -16.70 -5.69 -8.96
C LYS A 259 -16.14 -5.19 -10.30
N ASP A 260 -14.93 -5.66 -10.63
CA ASP A 260 -14.22 -5.34 -11.88
C ASP A 260 -13.91 -3.85 -12.06
N HIS A 261 -14.04 -3.01 -11.04
CA HIS A 261 -13.86 -1.55 -11.10
C HIS A 261 -14.59 -0.89 -12.29
N LYS A 262 -15.80 -1.38 -12.56
CA LYS A 262 -16.60 -1.06 -13.77
C LYS A 262 -16.94 0.43 -13.93
N THR A 263 -16.72 1.26 -12.89
CA THR A 263 -16.92 2.71 -12.96
C THR A 263 -15.61 3.46 -13.17
N ILE A 264 -14.61 3.18 -12.35
CA ILE A 264 -13.34 3.95 -12.36
C ILE A 264 -12.46 3.55 -13.55
N ALA A 265 -12.27 2.25 -13.80
CA ALA A 265 -11.37 1.80 -14.86
C ALA A 265 -11.83 2.26 -16.26
N PRO A 266 -13.11 2.15 -16.66
CA PRO A 266 -13.58 2.71 -17.92
C PRO A 266 -13.47 4.24 -18.01
N LEU A 267 -13.62 4.96 -16.89
CA LEU A 267 -13.46 6.42 -16.87
C LEU A 267 -12.01 6.80 -17.19
N LEU A 268 -11.02 6.14 -16.59
CA LEU A 268 -9.61 6.36 -16.89
C LEU A 268 -9.28 5.98 -18.35
N SER A 269 -9.81 4.84 -18.81
CA SER A 269 -9.64 4.40 -20.19
C SER A 269 -10.25 5.39 -21.21
N TYR A 270 -11.40 5.98 -20.88
CA TYR A 270 -11.99 7.04 -21.69
C TYR A 270 -11.08 8.26 -21.80
N VAL A 271 -10.54 8.75 -20.68
CA VAL A 271 -9.60 9.90 -20.67
C VAL A 271 -8.36 9.60 -21.52
N ASN A 272 -7.84 8.38 -21.44
CA ASN A 272 -6.69 7.94 -22.25
C ASN A 272 -7.01 7.82 -23.74
N SER A 273 -8.26 7.50 -24.10
CA SER A 273 -8.67 7.34 -25.51
C SER A 273 -8.86 8.66 -26.24
N LEU A 274 -8.94 9.79 -25.52
CA LEU A 274 -9.12 11.10 -26.13
C LEU A 274 -7.82 11.56 -26.78
N ARG A 275 -7.80 11.69 -28.11
CA ARG A 275 -6.65 12.17 -28.88
C ARG A 275 -6.22 13.57 -28.43
N GLU A 276 -7.19 14.45 -28.20
CA GLU A 276 -7.01 15.80 -27.65
C GLU A 276 -7.79 15.92 -26.34
N CYS A 277 -7.22 15.39 -25.26
CA CYS A 277 -7.86 15.46 -23.95
C CYS A 277 -7.76 16.89 -23.41
N PRO A 278 -8.90 17.53 -23.07
CA PRO A 278 -8.84 18.85 -22.44
C PRO A 278 -7.99 18.85 -21.18
N TYR A 279 -7.16 19.87 -21.02
CA TYR A 279 -6.30 20.07 -19.85
C TYR A 279 -7.03 19.85 -18.51
N SER A 280 -8.21 20.47 -18.37
CA SER A 280 -8.99 20.38 -17.15
C SER A 280 -9.43 18.93 -16.84
N LEU A 281 -9.83 18.17 -17.84
CA LEU A 281 -10.24 16.77 -17.69
C LEU A 281 -9.05 15.89 -17.31
N ARG A 282 -7.92 16.03 -18.02
CA ARG A 282 -6.70 15.27 -17.72
C ARG A 282 -6.20 15.53 -16.30
N LEU A 283 -6.16 16.81 -15.90
CA LEU A 283 -5.72 17.20 -14.56
C LEU A 283 -6.61 16.61 -13.45
N VAL A 284 -7.94 16.75 -13.56
CA VAL A 284 -8.84 16.25 -12.52
C VAL A 284 -8.90 14.71 -12.51
N ALA A 285 -8.71 14.05 -13.64
CA ALA A 285 -8.61 12.58 -13.70
C ALA A 285 -7.37 12.06 -12.96
N LEU A 286 -6.19 12.67 -13.15
CA LEU A 286 -4.98 12.37 -12.40
C LEU A 286 -5.18 12.58 -10.90
N GLN A 287 -5.76 13.72 -10.51
CA GLN A 287 -6.04 14.04 -9.13
C GLN A 287 -7.08 13.10 -8.49
N ALA A 288 -8.10 12.69 -9.25
CA ALA A 288 -9.07 11.69 -8.80
C ALA A 288 -8.40 10.32 -8.59
N ALA A 289 -7.52 9.90 -9.51
CA ALA A 289 -6.74 8.68 -9.36
C ALA A 289 -5.79 8.74 -8.15
N CYS A 290 -5.17 9.89 -7.84
CA CYS A 290 -4.43 10.08 -6.59
C CYS A 290 -5.32 9.85 -5.35
N ASN A 291 -6.56 10.33 -5.38
CA ASN A 291 -7.47 10.22 -4.25
C ASN A 291 -8.03 8.79 -4.04
N LEU A 292 -7.85 7.87 -4.98
CA LEU A 292 -8.12 6.44 -4.74
C LEU A 292 -7.23 5.88 -3.62
N PHE A 293 -6.05 6.44 -3.43
CA PHE A 293 -5.12 6.06 -2.36
C PHE A 293 -5.57 6.51 -0.95
N SER A 294 -6.70 7.20 -0.81
CA SER A 294 -7.31 7.49 0.50
C SER A 294 -7.79 6.20 1.19
N SER A 295 -8.17 5.18 0.44
CA SER A 295 -8.59 3.87 0.96
C SER A 295 -7.48 2.83 0.81
N SER A 296 -7.15 2.14 1.90
CA SER A 296 -6.16 1.05 1.90
C SER A 296 -6.56 -0.12 1.00
N LEU A 297 -7.87 -0.38 0.85
CA LEU A 297 -8.38 -1.42 -0.04
C LEU A 297 -8.12 -1.09 -1.52
N TYR A 298 -8.28 0.16 -1.91
CA TYR A 298 -7.98 0.61 -3.28
C TYR A 298 -6.50 0.50 -3.62
N LEU A 299 -5.64 0.80 -2.66
CA LEU A 299 -4.18 0.75 -2.82
C LEU A 299 -3.73 -0.63 -3.34
N GLN A 300 -4.24 -1.71 -2.74
CA GLN A 300 -3.92 -3.07 -3.18
C GLN A 300 -4.44 -3.33 -4.62
N HIS A 301 -5.68 -2.92 -4.92
CA HIS A 301 -6.28 -3.15 -6.23
C HIS A 301 -5.59 -2.38 -7.36
N ILE A 302 -5.13 -1.14 -7.11
CA ILE A 302 -4.41 -0.34 -8.11
C ILE A 302 -3.11 -1.02 -8.54
N LEU A 303 -2.46 -1.75 -7.63
CA LEU A 303 -1.20 -2.45 -7.93
C LEU A 303 -1.41 -3.81 -8.59
N THR A 304 -2.48 -4.55 -8.22
CA THR A 304 -2.63 -5.98 -8.58
C THR A 304 -3.71 -6.25 -9.63
N CYS A 305 -4.72 -5.38 -9.77
CA CYS A 305 -5.80 -5.58 -10.73
C CYS A 305 -5.48 -4.93 -12.08
N SER A 306 -5.09 -5.71 -13.08
CA SER A 306 -4.70 -5.21 -14.41
C SER A 306 -5.74 -4.30 -15.05
N LYS A 307 -7.06 -4.54 -14.82
CA LYS A 307 -8.14 -3.69 -15.33
C LYS A 307 -8.06 -2.24 -14.82
N LEU A 308 -7.49 -2.04 -13.62
CA LEU A 308 -7.30 -0.72 -13.01
C LEU A 308 -5.87 -0.22 -13.19
N THR A 309 -4.88 -1.10 -13.06
CA THR A 309 -3.45 -0.77 -13.15
C THR A 309 -3.09 -0.24 -14.52
N ILE A 310 -3.46 -0.95 -15.60
CA ILE A 310 -3.11 -0.57 -16.97
C ILE A 310 -3.59 0.84 -17.34
N PRO A 311 -4.90 1.20 -17.23
CA PRO A 311 -5.33 2.55 -17.56
C PRO A 311 -4.74 3.62 -16.62
N THR A 312 -4.38 3.27 -15.37
CA THR A 312 -3.71 4.19 -14.47
C THR A 312 -2.27 4.48 -14.91
N VAL A 313 -1.51 3.44 -15.29
CA VAL A 313 -0.14 3.59 -15.84
C VAL A 313 -0.17 4.39 -17.12
N GLN A 314 -1.09 4.10 -18.06
CA GLN A 314 -1.26 4.86 -19.31
C GLN A 314 -1.59 6.34 -19.04
N LEU A 315 -2.44 6.64 -18.05
CA LEU A 315 -2.75 8.03 -17.68
C LEU A 315 -1.51 8.77 -17.16
N ILE A 316 -0.69 8.09 -16.36
CA ILE A 316 0.58 8.64 -15.85
C ILE A 316 1.53 8.92 -17.02
N THR A 317 1.86 7.90 -17.82
CA THR A 317 2.90 7.98 -18.85
C THR A 317 2.55 9.00 -19.93
N ALA A 318 1.26 9.08 -20.33
CA ALA A 318 0.76 10.10 -21.25
C ALA A 318 0.80 11.54 -20.70
N SER A 319 0.99 11.71 -19.38
CA SER A 319 0.91 13.03 -18.72
C SER A 319 2.23 13.53 -18.16
N LEU A 320 3.23 12.64 -17.96
CA LEU A 320 4.54 13.01 -17.42
C LEU A 320 5.30 14.00 -18.31
N LEU A 321 5.09 13.96 -19.62
CA LEU A 321 5.74 14.77 -20.64
C LEU A 321 4.88 15.91 -21.20
N ASP A 322 3.79 16.30 -20.49
CA ASP A 322 2.93 17.41 -20.93
C ASP A 322 3.71 18.75 -20.87
N ASP A 323 4.14 19.25 -22.02
CA ASP A 323 4.93 20.47 -22.13
C ASP A 323 4.13 21.74 -21.81
N GLY A 324 2.82 21.73 -22.05
CA GLY A 324 1.93 22.88 -21.91
C GLY A 324 1.59 23.21 -20.45
N HIS A 325 1.53 22.20 -19.58
CA HIS A 325 0.89 22.36 -18.27
C HIS A 325 1.68 21.67 -17.15
N HIS A 326 2.48 22.44 -16.43
CA HIS A 326 3.27 21.90 -15.32
C HIS A 326 2.40 21.21 -14.24
N ASN A 327 1.17 21.68 -13.99
CA ASN A 327 0.25 21.08 -13.04
C ASN A 327 -0.15 19.64 -13.42
N VAL A 328 -0.23 19.35 -14.73
CA VAL A 328 -0.49 17.98 -15.22
C VAL A 328 0.72 17.09 -14.89
N ARG A 329 1.95 17.56 -15.17
CA ARG A 329 3.17 16.83 -14.82
C ARG A 329 3.28 16.59 -13.32
N VAL A 330 2.99 17.59 -12.48
CA VAL A 330 2.99 17.44 -11.01
C VAL A 330 1.94 16.44 -10.54
N ALA A 331 0.74 16.47 -11.11
CA ALA A 331 -0.31 15.52 -10.74
C ALA A 331 0.05 14.08 -11.20
N ALA A 332 0.62 13.92 -12.40
CA ALA A 332 1.11 12.65 -12.89
C ALA A 332 2.26 12.10 -12.02
N ALA A 333 3.20 12.96 -11.64
CA ALA A 333 4.28 12.62 -10.71
C ALA A 333 3.76 12.18 -9.34
N SER A 334 2.74 12.86 -8.82
CA SER A 334 2.09 12.52 -7.54
C SER A 334 1.43 11.15 -7.59
N LEU A 335 0.67 10.85 -8.67
CA LEU A 335 0.04 9.56 -8.87
C LEU A 335 1.07 8.44 -9.02
N CYS A 336 2.10 8.69 -9.82
CA CYS A 336 3.22 7.75 -9.99
C CYS A 336 3.94 7.49 -8.66
N SER A 337 4.22 8.53 -7.88
CA SER A 337 4.83 8.41 -6.55
C SER A 337 3.97 7.62 -5.59
N ASN A 338 2.65 7.82 -5.57
CA ASN A 338 1.74 7.01 -4.75
C ASN A 338 1.81 5.53 -5.12
N MET A 339 1.79 5.19 -6.43
CA MET A 339 1.88 3.80 -6.90
C MET A 339 3.22 3.16 -6.55
N THR A 340 4.31 3.85 -6.86
CA THR A 340 5.66 3.30 -6.68
C THR A 340 6.06 3.20 -5.22
N ALA A 341 5.64 4.15 -4.38
CA ALA A 341 5.83 4.08 -2.93
C ALA A 341 5.08 2.89 -2.32
N ALA A 342 3.83 2.68 -2.72
CA ALA A 342 3.04 1.55 -2.27
C ALA A 342 3.66 0.21 -2.72
N ASN A 343 4.11 0.10 -3.98
CA ASN A 343 4.81 -1.09 -4.48
C ASN A 343 6.13 -1.33 -3.73
N SER A 344 6.91 -0.27 -3.47
CA SER A 344 8.16 -0.36 -2.71
C SER A 344 7.91 -0.84 -1.27
N GLN A 345 6.83 -0.39 -0.63
CA GLN A 345 6.44 -0.86 0.69
C GLN A 345 6.07 -2.34 0.67
N THR A 346 5.24 -2.79 -0.27
CA THR A 346 4.91 -4.21 -0.47
C THR A 346 6.17 -5.04 -0.69
N ARG A 347 7.10 -4.57 -1.52
CA ARG A 347 8.39 -5.22 -1.78
C ARG A 347 9.21 -5.44 -0.50
N ILE A 348 9.24 -4.45 0.39
CA ILE A 348 9.96 -4.53 1.67
C ILE A 348 9.26 -5.49 2.64
N GLU A 349 7.92 -5.43 2.73
CA GLU A 349 7.13 -6.20 3.68
C GLU A 349 6.96 -7.66 3.22
N GLU A 350 6.62 -7.88 1.95
CA GLU A 350 6.23 -9.18 1.39
C GLU A 350 7.35 -9.82 0.55
N HIS A 351 8.47 -9.10 0.29
CA HIS A 351 9.60 -9.52 -0.55
C HIS A 351 9.22 -9.85 -2.01
N GLY A 352 8.24 -9.12 -2.52
CA GLY A 352 7.81 -9.22 -3.90
C GLY A 352 7.12 -7.94 -4.34
N ASP A 353 7.18 -7.68 -5.62
CA ASP A 353 6.47 -6.56 -6.22
C ASP A 353 4.98 -6.91 -6.43
N ALA A 354 4.10 -6.01 -6.03
CA ALA A 354 2.68 -6.11 -6.36
C ALA A 354 2.40 -5.61 -7.79
N LEU A 355 3.17 -4.61 -8.24
CA LEU A 355 3.09 -4.08 -9.59
C LEU A 355 3.86 -4.98 -10.56
N SER A 356 3.27 -5.29 -11.71
CA SER A 356 3.91 -6.11 -12.74
C SER A 356 5.21 -5.49 -13.25
N GLU A 357 6.17 -6.32 -13.65
CA GLU A 357 7.45 -5.88 -14.20
C GLU A 357 7.28 -4.96 -15.40
N ASP A 358 6.38 -5.31 -16.34
CA ASP A 358 6.07 -4.48 -17.52
C ASP A 358 5.63 -3.06 -17.12
N SER A 359 4.75 -2.95 -16.13
CA SER A 359 4.30 -1.64 -15.62
C SER A 359 5.41 -0.86 -14.95
N GLN A 360 6.30 -1.53 -14.22
CA GLN A 360 7.46 -0.89 -13.60
C GLN A 360 8.45 -0.39 -14.63
N ILE A 361 8.72 -1.17 -15.69
CA ILE A 361 9.59 -0.80 -16.81
C ILE A 361 9.03 0.41 -17.56
N GLU A 362 7.73 0.39 -17.88
CA GLU A 362 7.04 1.50 -18.56
C GLU A 362 7.12 2.81 -17.75
N LEU A 363 6.83 2.73 -16.44
CA LEU A 363 6.94 3.88 -15.54
C LEU A 363 8.40 4.37 -15.41
N ALA A 364 9.37 3.47 -15.28
CA ALA A 364 10.78 3.81 -15.15
C ALA A 364 11.31 4.56 -16.38
N ALA A 365 11.03 4.04 -17.58
CA ALA A 365 11.42 4.67 -18.84
C ALA A 365 10.78 6.07 -19.00
N SER A 366 9.46 6.18 -18.75
CA SER A 366 8.74 7.45 -18.86
C SER A 366 9.20 8.48 -17.84
N LEU A 367 9.46 8.05 -16.59
CA LEU A 367 10.00 8.93 -15.54
C LEU A 367 11.41 9.41 -15.90
N LEU A 368 12.27 8.53 -16.41
CA LEU A 368 13.64 8.90 -16.76
C LEU A 368 13.66 9.95 -17.89
N GLU A 369 12.77 9.80 -18.87
CA GLU A 369 12.59 10.79 -19.93
C GLU A 369 12.02 12.11 -19.37
N ALA A 370 11.04 12.05 -18.48
CA ALA A 370 10.51 13.24 -17.81
C ALA A 370 11.57 13.96 -16.97
N ILE A 371 12.42 13.21 -16.24
CA ILE A 371 13.56 13.77 -15.51
C ILE A 371 14.53 14.42 -16.50
N ARG A 372 14.86 13.74 -17.61
CA ARG A 372 15.81 14.23 -18.60
C ARG A 372 15.37 15.57 -19.21
N THR A 373 14.08 15.74 -19.46
CA THR A 373 13.52 16.93 -20.14
C THR A 373 13.10 18.05 -19.20
N GLU A 374 12.89 17.77 -17.90
CA GLU A 374 12.40 18.79 -16.96
C GLU A 374 13.49 19.84 -16.63
N GLU A 375 13.22 21.09 -16.97
CA GLU A 375 14.13 22.24 -16.71
C GLU A 375 13.43 23.41 -16.03
N ARG A 376 12.10 23.35 -15.84
CA ARG A 376 11.28 24.51 -15.45
C ARG A 376 10.64 24.37 -14.07
N SER A 377 10.22 23.17 -13.69
CA SER A 377 9.45 22.96 -12.46
C SER A 377 10.22 22.14 -11.43
N PRO A 378 10.73 22.75 -10.36
CA PRO A 378 11.34 22.01 -9.24
C PRO A 378 10.35 21.03 -8.60
N GLU A 379 9.08 21.40 -8.55
CA GLU A 379 8.02 20.56 -7.97
C GLU A 379 7.77 19.30 -8.81
N ALA A 380 7.73 19.42 -10.14
CA ALA A 380 7.60 18.27 -11.03
C ALA A 380 8.84 17.36 -10.92
N LEU A 381 10.05 17.94 -11.00
CA LEU A 381 11.30 17.17 -10.83
C LEU A 381 11.33 16.41 -9.50
N ARG A 382 10.98 17.08 -8.40
CA ARG A 382 10.89 16.43 -7.08
C ARG A 382 9.94 15.23 -7.10
N GLY A 383 8.76 15.38 -7.68
CA GLY A 383 7.79 14.29 -7.81
C GLY A 383 8.31 13.14 -8.67
N PHE A 384 8.99 13.43 -9.80
CA PHE A 384 9.61 12.42 -10.64
C PHE A 384 10.71 11.65 -9.91
N LEU A 385 11.56 12.35 -9.16
CA LEU A 385 12.65 11.74 -8.39
C LEU A 385 12.12 10.89 -7.23
N LEU A 386 11.03 11.28 -6.58
CA LEU A 386 10.38 10.47 -5.56
C LEU A 386 9.84 9.16 -6.18
N ALA A 387 9.07 9.26 -7.26
CA ALA A 387 8.52 8.09 -7.93
C ALA A 387 9.62 7.14 -8.45
N PHE A 388 10.65 7.70 -9.07
CA PHE A 388 11.80 6.96 -9.57
C PHE A 388 12.61 6.30 -8.45
N GLY A 389 12.85 7.02 -7.36
CA GLY A 389 13.53 6.50 -6.19
C GLY A 389 12.81 5.31 -5.57
N HIS A 390 11.48 5.36 -5.48
CA HIS A 390 10.68 4.25 -4.99
C HIS A 390 10.67 3.04 -5.94
N LEU A 391 10.72 3.26 -7.26
CA LEU A 391 10.88 2.15 -8.21
C LEU A 391 12.21 1.42 -8.01
N ALA A 392 13.30 2.16 -7.79
CA ALA A 392 14.65 1.60 -7.63
C ALA A 392 14.92 1.07 -6.21
N TYR A 393 14.27 1.61 -5.17
CA TYR A 393 14.55 1.26 -3.77
C TYR A 393 14.19 -0.18 -3.46
N CYS A 394 15.18 -0.98 -3.05
CA CYS A 394 15.08 -2.40 -2.78
C CYS A 394 14.56 -3.24 -3.97
N ALA A 395 14.63 -2.73 -5.20
CA ALA A 395 14.26 -3.49 -6.38
C ALA A 395 15.19 -4.69 -6.60
N PRO A 396 14.71 -5.80 -7.18
CA PRO A 396 15.55 -6.92 -7.61
C PRO A 396 16.66 -6.47 -8.57
N ASN A 397 17.76 -7.21 -8.63
CA ASN A 397 18.91 -6.84 -9.46
C ASN A 397 18.68 -6.99 -10.98
N ASP A 398 17.59 -7.60 -11.38
CA ASP A 398 17.09 -7.78 -12.74
C ASP A 398 15.96 -6.79 -13.07
N GLY A 399 15.37 -6.89 -14.24
CA GLY A 399 14.22 -6.09 -14.65
C GLY A 399 14.49 -4.59 -14.64
N VAL A 400 13.84 -3.88 -13.73
CA VAL A 400 13.95 -2.41 -13.65
C VAL A 400 15.38 -1.93 -13.44
N LEU A 401 16.16 -2.56 -12.56
CA LEU A 401 17.54 -2.10 -12.31
C LEU A 401 18.46 -2.31 -13.51
N ASP A 402 18.26 -3.35 -14.30
CA ASP A 402 19.01 -3.56 -15.55
C ASP A 402 18.67 -2.48 -16.60
N LEU A 403 17.38 -2.11 -16.69
CA LEU A 403 16.97 -0.98 -17.53
C LEU A 403 17.67 0.31 -17.09
N LEU A 404 17.67 0.61 -15.78
CA LEU A 404 18.26 1.85 -15.24
C LEU A 404 19.77 1.94 -15.49
N ARG A 405 20.49 0.80 -15.42
CA ARG A 405 21.93 0.72 -15.80
C ARG A 405 22.12 0.99 -17.29
N THR A 406 21.33 0.32 -18.13
CA THR A 406 21.43 0.41 -19.59
C THR A 406 21.15 1.82 -20.08
N MET A 407 20.23 2.54 -19.45
CA MET A 407 19.85 3.91 -19.82
C MET A 407 20.75 4.98 -19.16
N ASP A 408 21.77 4.61 -18.41
CA ASP A 408 22.62 5.52 -17.65
C ASP A 408 21.82 6.52 -16.80
N ALA A 409 20.82 6.00 -16.09
CA ALA A 409 19.92 6.80 -15.28
C ALA A 409 20.65 7.69 -14.26
N ARG A 410 21.77 7.20 -13.73
CA ARG A 410 22.58 7.93 -12.76
C ARG A 410 23.08 9.25 -13.32
N SER A 411 23.69 9.23 -14.52
CA SER A 411 24.23 10.44 -15.16
C SER A 411 23.13 11.44 -15.51
N ILE A 412 21.97 10.96 -15.98
CA ILE A 412 20.80 11.79 -16.29
C ILE A 412 20.31 12.52 -15.04
N ILE A 413 20.17 11.82 -13.92
CA ILE A 413 19.70 12.43 -12.66
C ILE A 413 20.74 13.42 -12.13
N LEU A 414 22.02 13.06 -12.10
CA LEU A 414 23.08 13.93 -11.59
C LEU A 414 23.24 15.22 -12.41
N ALA A 415 22.96 15.19 -13.70
CA ALA A 415 22.95 16.39 -14.54
C ALA A 415 21.97 17.46 -14.06
N LYS A 416 20.87 17.05 -13.38
CA LYS A 416 19.88 17.98 -12.82
C LYS A 416 20.39 18.83 -11.66
N LYS A 417 21.51 18.45 -11.02
CA LYS A 417 22.13 19.24 -9.96
C LYS A 417 22.56 20.64 -10.44
N LYS A 418 22.87 20.79 -11.74
CA LYS A 418 23.22 22.08 -12.33
C LYS A 418 22.01 23.02 -12.44
N ILE A 419 20.85 22.46 -12.75
CA ILE A 419 19.62 23.22 -12.99
C ILE A 419 18.86 23.45 -11.67
N PHE A 420 18.84 22.43 -10.80
CA PHE A 420 18.12 22.43 -9.52
C PHE A 420 19.06 22.13 -8.35
N PRO A 421 19.99 23.03 -8.00
CA PRO A 421 21.03 22.77 -7.00
C PRO A 421 20.50 22.55 -5.58
N SER A 422 19.31 23.04 -5.28
CA SER A 422 18.65 22.89 -3.97
C SER A 422 17.85 21.59 -3.82
N GLU A 423 17.66 20.80 -4.90
CA GLU A 423 16.87 19.55 -4.82
C GLU A 423 17.73 18.42 -4.24
N THR A 424 17.44 18.05 -3.00
CA THR A 424 18.19 17.04 -2.24
C THR A 424 18.04 15.63 -2.80
N LEU A 425 16.91 15.32 -3.44
CA LEU A 425 16.63 14.00 -4.02
C LEU A 425 17.58 13.68 -5.18
N VAL A 426 18.15 14.68 -5.88
CA VAL A 426 19.18 14.44 -6.89
C VAL A 426 20.39 13.71 -6.30
N GLY A 427 20.83 14.14 -5.10
CA GLY A 427 21.91 13.46 -4.36
C GLY A 427 21.46 12.11 -3.76
N GLU A 428 20.29 12.05 -3.13
CA GLU A 428 19.81 10.80 -2.54
C GLU A 428 19.61 9.69 -3.58
N VAL A 429 18.99 10.01 -4.71
CA VAL A 429 18.71 9.05 -5.77
C VAL A 429 19.95 8.82 -6.65
N GLY A 430 20.57 9.88 -7.17
CA GLY A 430 21.68 9.76 -8.13
C GLY A 430 23.01 9.36 -7.50
N GLU A 431 23.40 9.95 -6.34
CA GLU A 431 24.70 9.68 -5.73
C GLU A 431 24.69 8.45 -4.81
N LYS A 432 23.59 8.25 -4.03
CA LYS A 432 23.54 7.19 -3.04
C LYS A 432 22.83 5.93 -3.55
N LEU A 433 21.56 6.06 -3.98
CA LEU A 433 20.75 4.91 -4.35
C LEU A 433 21.29 4.21 -5.61
N LEU A 434 21.49 4.97 -6.69
CA LEU A 434 21.97 4.41 -7.96
C LEU A 434 23.47 4.07 -7.98
N SER A 435 24.26 4.50 -6.98
CA SER A 435 25.66 4.05 -6.86
C SER A 435 25.79 2.61 -6.39
N CYS A 436 24.72 2.04 -5.83
CA CYS A 436 24.67 0.66 -5.39
C CYS A 436 24.11 -0.30 -6.46
N ILE A 437 23.74 0.22 -7.61
CA ILE A 437 23.21 -0.50 -8.78
C ILE A 437 24.29 -0.65 -9.86
#